data_6e31e159fd8c7c8e94e75c736232f558
#
_entry.id   6e31e159fd8c7c8e94e75c736232f558
#
_cell.length_a   1.000
_cell.length_b   1.000
_cell.length_c   1.000
_cell.angle_alpha   90.00
_cell.angle_beta   90.00
_cell.angle_gamma   90.00
#
_symmetry.space_group_name_H-M   'P 1'
#
loop_
_entity.id
_entity.type
_entity.pdbx_description
1 polymer ?
#
loop_
_entity_poly.entity_id
_entity_poly.type
_entity_poly.pdbx_seq_one_letter_code
_entity_poly.pdbx_strand_id
1 'polypeptide(L)' 'MKEQVLLAMREAGKPVSAGEVTKALGADRKEVDKAFAELKKDGAIVSPVRCKWAPAQ' A
#
# COMPACT_ATOMS: atom_id res chain seq x y z
N MET A 1 3.08 10.02 -3.99
CA MET A 1 3.18 8.55 -3.96
C MET A 1 2.08 7.88 -3.12
N LYS A 2 1.71 8.44 -1.99
CA LYS A 2 0.66 7.89 -1.13
C LYS A 2 -0.64 7.57 -1.87
N GLU A 3 -1.10 8.51 -2.66
CA GLU A 3 -2.36 8.35 -3.37
C GLU A 3 -2.29 7.23 -4.39
N GLN A 4 -1.15 7.10 -5.05
CA GLN A 4 -0.97 6.03 -6.04
C GLN A 4 -0.96 4.66 -5.38
N VAL A 5 -0.33 4.56 -4.21
CA VAL A 5 -0.29 3.31 -3.47
C VAL A 5 -1.70 2.93 -3.01
N LEU A 6 -2.43 3.90 -2.48
CA LEU A 6 -3.78 3.66 -2.01
C LEU A 6 -4.71 3.24 -3.16
N LEU A 7 -4.57 3.89 -4.30
CA LEU A 7 -5.36 3.57 -5.47
C LEU A 7 -5.05 2.15 -5.95
N ALA A 8 -3.77 1.78 -5.97
CA ALA A 8 -3.37 0.43 -6.36
C ALA A 8 -4.00 -0.62 -5.44
N MET A 9 -4.04 -0.34 -4.16
CA MET A 9 -4.66 -1.24 -3.19
C MET A 9 -6.16 -1.40 -3.45
N ARG A 10 -6.83 -0.28 -3.71
CA ARG A 10 -8.27 -0.31 -4.00
C ARG A 10 -8.58 -1.09 -5.27
N GLU A 11 -7.78 -0.90 -6.29
CA GLU A 11 -7.97 -1.61 -7.55
C GLU A 11 -7.70 -3.10 -7.42
N ALA A 12 -6.78 -3.47 -6.53
CA ALA A 12 -6.51 -4.88 -6.28
C ALA A 12 -7.70 -5.60 -5.64
N GLY A 13 -8.49 -4.86 -4.87
CA GLY A 13 -9.67 -5.42 -4.22
C GLY A 13 -9.37 -6.47 -3.17
N LYS A 14 -8.13 -6.53 -2.71
CA LYS A 14 -7.70 -7.50 -1.70
C LYS A 14 -6.44 -6.96 -1.02
N PRO A 15 -6.09 -7.48 0.16
CA PRO A 15 -4.86 -7.08 0.82
C PRO A 15 -3.65 -7.40 -0.06
N VAL A 16 -2.71 -6.47 -0.14
CA VAL A 16 -1.50 -6.63 -0.95
C VAL A 16 -0.28 -6.25 -0.15
N SER A 17 0.87 -6.79 -0.53
CA SER A 17 2.13 -6.46 0.12
C SER A 17 2.79 -5.27 -0.59
N ALA A 18 3.79 -4.67 0.09
CA ALA A 18 4.54 -3.58 -0.51
C ALA A 18 5.22 -4.00 -1.81
N GLY A 19 5.68 -5.25 -1.87
CA GLY A 19 6.29 -5.78 -3.09
C GLY A 19 5.32 -5.82 -4.25
N GLU A 20 4.10 -6.23 -3.98
CA GLU A 20 3.06 -6.27 -5.02
C GLU A 20 2.72 -4.88 -5.52
N VAL A 21 2.61 -3.90 -4.61
CA VAL A 21 2.33 -2.52 -4.98
C VAL A 21 3.50 -1.94 -5.79
N THR A 22 4.72 -2.21 -5.36
CA THR A 22 5.91 -1.76 -6.07
C THR A 22 5.91 -2.25 -7.51
N LYS A 23 5.59 -3.52 -7.70
CA LYS A 23 5.54 -4.12 -9.01
C LYS A 23 4.41 -3.53 -9.85
N ALA A 24 3.25 -3.34 -9.24
CA ALA A 24 2.09 -2.80 -9.95
C ALA A 24 2.31 -1.37 -10.42
N LEU A 25 2.97 -0.56 -9.61
CA LEU A 25 3.23 0.84 -9.92
C LEU A 25 4.50 1.04 -10.73
N GLY A 26 5.40 0.08 -10.73
CA GLY A 26 6.70 0.24 -11.35
C GLY A 26 7.55 1.29 -10.65
N ALA A 27 7.32 1.51 -9.37
CA ALA A 27 8.02 2.52 -8.58
C ALA A 27 9.16 1.91 -7.79
N ASP A 28 9.99 2.78 -7.19
CA ASP A 28 11.06 2.33 -6.31
C ASP A 28 10.48 1.77 -5.02
N ARG A 29 11.05 0.67 -4.54
CA ARG A 29 10.64 0.07 -3.29
C ARG A 29 10.75 1.05 -2.13
N LYS A 30 11.80 1.86 -2.13
CA LYS A 30 12.01 2.85 -1.07
C LYS A 30 10.86 3.85 -1.00
N GLU A 31 10.40 4.31 -2.14
CA GLU A 31 9.29 5.26 -2.19
C GLU A 31 8.00 4.61 -1.75
N VAL A 32 7.80 3.36 -2.15
CA VAL A 32 6.62 2.61 -1.73
C VAL A 32 6.63 2.38 -0.23
N ASP A 33 7.78 2.00 0.33
CA ASP A 33 7.91 1.80 1.76
C ASP A 33 7.63 3.10 2.53
N LYS A 34 8.10 4.21 2.02
CA LYS A 34 7.86 5.51 2.63
C LYS A 34 6.37 5.86 2.59
N ALA A 35 5.73 5.60 1.45
CA ALA A 35 4.30 5.85 1.32
C ALA A 35 3.50 4.96 2.27
N PHE A 36 3.91 3.71 2.41
CA PHE A 36 3.27 2.79 3.36
C PHE A 36 3.38 3.31 4.79
N ALA A 37 4.56 3.80 5.16
CA ALA A 37 4.76 4.35 6.49
C ALA A 37 3.84 5.55 6.75
N GLU A 38 3.70 6.42 5.77
CA GLU A 38 2.83 7.57 5.89
C GLU A 38 1.36 7.18 5.96
N LEU A 39 0.94 6.26 5.11
CA LEU A 39 -0.45 5.80 5.11
C LEU A 39 -0.79 5.07 6.41
N LYS A 40 0.15 4.31 6.92
CA LYS A 40 -0.02 3.61 8.20
C LYS A 40 -0.16 4.61 9.33
N LYS A 41 0.66 5.66 9.33
CA LYS A 41 0.61 6.70 10.33
C LYS A 41 -0.71 7.47 10.28
N ASP A 42 -1.20 7.73 9.09
CA ASP A 42 -2.46 8.43 8.88
C ASP A 42 -3.68 7.55 9.14
N GLY A 43 -3.47 6.25 9.27
CA GLY A 43 -4.57 5.32 9.45
C GLY A 43 -5.35 5.05 8.17
N ALA A 44 -4.76 5.35 7.02
CA ALA A 44 -5.43 5.15 5.74
C ALA A 44 -5.37 3.70 5.26
N ILE A 45 -4.48 2.92 5.82
CA ILE A 45 -4.37 1.50 5.49
C ILE A 45 -4.33 0.67 6.78
N VAL A 46 -4.72 -0.58 6.65
CA VAL A 46 -4.70 -1.51 7.78
C VAL A 46 -4.03 -2.80 7.32
N SER A 47 -3.60 -3.60 8.28
CA SER A 47 -2.98 -4.89 8.00
C SER A 47 -3.92 -6.00 8.47
N PRO A 48 -4.89 -6.38 7.65
CA PRO A 48 -5.85 -7.42 8.06
C PRO A 48 -5.21 -8.79 8.16
N VAL A 49 -4.13 -9.01 7.41
CA VAL A 49 -3.37 -10.25 7.50
C VAL A 49 -1.89 -9.92 7.55
N ARG A 50 -1.10 -10.87 8.02
CA ARG A 50 0.32 -10.68 8.18
C ARG A 50 0.99 -10.34 6.84
N CYS A 51 1.81 -9.32 6.85
CA CYS A 51 2.58 -8.87 5.66
C CYS A 51 1.72 -8.38 4.50
N LYS A 52 0.44 -8.16 4.74
CA LYS A 52 -0.47 -7.65 3.73
C LYS A 52 -1.13 -6.38 4.23
N TRP A 53 -1.42 -5.48 3.32
CA TRP A 53 -2.03 -4.19 3.64
C TRP A 53 -3.24 -3.96 2.75
N ALA A 54 -4.24 -3.31 3.30
CA ALA A 54 -5.46 -2.99 2.56
C ALA A 54 -5.91 -1.59 2.95
N PRO A 55 -6.65 -0.89 2.08
CA PRO A 55 -7.23 0.40 2.45
C PRO A 55 -8.15 0.24 3.65
N ALA A 56 -8.12 1.22 4.55
CA ALA A 56 -8.93 1.17 5.75
C ALA A 56 -10.43 1.37 5.47
N GLN A 57 -10.76 1.71 4.25
CA GLN A 57 -12.14 1.94 3.86
C GLN A 57 -12.78 0.71 3.26
#